data_34c48b3ad2284701438b3f53487bf2e1
#
_entry.id   34c48b3ad2284701438b3f53487bf2e1
#
_cell.length_a   1.000
_cell.length_b   1.000
_cell.length_c   1.000
_cell.angle_alpha   90.00
_cell.angle_beta   90.00
_cell.angle_gamma   90.00
#
_symmetry.space_group_name_H-M   'P 1'
#
loop_
_entity.id
_entity.type
_entity.pdbx_description
1 polymer ?
#
loop_
_entity_poly.entity_id
_entity_poly.type
_entity_poly.pdbx_seq_one_letter_code
_entity_poly.pdbx_strand_id
1 'polypeptide(L)'
;MIKLKDILNEVFDTNLLENNDDYRIFCDLDGVLVDFDKGVKQLTGGISFEDYVKTKGYDSLWSIINQNGSIWWSTLPWIADGHKLWSFIRNKDVTILTAGSTKNTGKLAIEGKKDWCLKNLSAIVPVIVTNNSHDKQQHAQPNHILIDDLPSNINEWKAKGGIGILHTTAEQTINELQQILRQ
;
A
#
# COMPACT_ATOMS: atom_id res chain seq x y z
N MET A 1 39.88 34.46 14.35
CA MET A 1 39.23 34.54 13.01
C MET A 1 38.64 33.19 12.73
N ILE A 2 37.32 33.04 12.90
CA ILE A 2 36.59 31.78 12.67
C ILE A 2 36.64 31.52 11.16
N LYS A 3 37.11 30.35 10.75
CA LYS A 3 37.19 30.01 9.32
C LYS A 3 35.80 29.70 8.77
N LEU A 4 35.50 30.15 7.56
CA LEU A 4 34.23 29.93 6.87
C LEU A 4 33.83 28.43 6.84
N LYS A 5 34.85 27.54 6.81
CA LYS A 5 34.64 26.09 6.91
C LYS A 5 34.01 25.65 8.23
N ASP A 6 34.34 26.31 9.34
CA ASP A 6 33.82 25.93 10.67
C ASP A 6 32.35 26.35 10.79
N ILE A 7 31.98 27.49 10.20
CA ILE A 7 30.59 27.97 10.11
C ILE A 7 29.74 27.06 9.20
N LEU A 8 30.31 26.61 8.08
CA LEU A 8 29.59 25.69 7.18
C LEU A 8 29.38 24.33 7.80
N ASN A 9 30.28 23.83 8.64
CA ASN A 9 30.10 22.56 9.36
C ASN A 9 29.11 22.68 10.51
N GLU A 10 28.91 23.86 11.12
CA GLU A 10 27.85 24.08 12.12
C GLU A 10 26.46 24.30 11.51
N VAL A 11 26.41 24.87 10.30
CA VAL A 11 25.16 25.17 9.59
C VAL A 11 24.63 23.96 8.81
N PHE A 12 25.55 23.12 8.32
CA PHE A 12 25.22 21.84 7.71
C PHE A 12 25.72 20.73 8.64
N ASP A 13 24.94 20.44 9.68
CA ASP A 13 25.04 19.16 10.36
C ASP A 13 24.59 18.08 9.37
N THR A 14 25.58 17.57 8.59
CA THR A 14 25.38 16.52 7.59
C THR A 14 24.89 15.22 8.22
N ASN A 15 24.93 15.10 9.55
CA ASN A 15 24.32 13.99 10.30
C ASN A 15 22.79 14.10 10.39
N LEU A 16 22.18 15.27 10.05
CA LEU A 16 20.73 15.39 9.93
C LEU A 16 20.19 15.00 8.55
N LEU A 17 21.07 14.72 7.59
CA LEU A 17 20.76 14.21 6.25
C LEU A 17 21.23 12.76 6.07
N GLU A 18 21.31 11.96 7.13
CA GLU A 18 21.17 10.52 6.96
C GLU A 18 19.72 10.29 6.50
N ASN A 19 19.50 10.56 5.20
CA ASN A 19 18.43 9.92 4.48
C ASN A 19 18.64 8.43 4.73
N ASN A 20 17.73 7.81 5.44
CA ASN A 20 17.67 6.37 5.62
C ASN A 20 17.22 5.77 4.26
N ASP A 21 18.03 6.04 3.21
CA ASP A 21 17.83 5.58 1.82
C ASP A 21 18.00 4.05 1.69
N ASP A 22 18.33 3.39 2.81
CA ASP A 22 18.55 1.93 2.82
C ASP A 22 17.25 1.14 2.76
N TYR A 23 16.12 1.72 3.14
CA TYR A 23 14.83 1.02 3.18
C TYR A 23 13.90 1.44 2.05
N ARG A 24 13.34 0.44 1.34
CA ARG A 24 12.25 0.64 0.38
C ARG A 24 10.93 0.18 0.98
N ILE A 25 9.92 1.03 0.92
CA ILE A 25 8.57 0.74 1.42
C ILE A 25 7.69 0.23 0.27
N PHE A 26 7.08 -0.91 0.46
CA PHE A 26 6.00 -1.43 -0.38
C PHE A 26 4.70 -1.32 0.41
N CYS A 27 3.74 -0.58 -0.14
CA CYS A 27 2.45 -0.33 0.51
C CYS A 27 1.34 -0.99 -0.30
N ASP A 28 0.54 -1.85 0.34
CA ASP A 28 -0.67 -2.36 -0.30
C ASP A 28 -1.70 -1.23 -0.48
N LEU A 29 -2.70 -1.50 -1.28
CA LEU A 29 -3.77 -0.57 -1.60
C LEU A 29 -5.06 -0.91 -0.85
N ASP A 30 -5.64 -2.09 -1.12
CA ASP A 30 -6.91 -2.52 -0.53
C ASP A 30 -6.70 -2.86 0.95
N GLY A 31 -7.54 -2.31 1.84
CA GLY A 31 -7.42 -2.51 3.29
C GLY A 31 -6.32 -1.67 3.96
N VAL A 32 -5.46 -0.96 3.20
CA VAL A 32 -4.39 -0.10 3.72
C VAL A 32 -4.62 1.38 3.38
N LEU A 33 -4.84 1.70 2.13
CA LEU A 33 -5.15 3.06 1.67
C LEU A 33 -6.60 3.15 1.16
N VAL A 34 -7.13 2.07 0.61
CA VAL A 34 -8.44 1.96 -0.03
C VAL A 34 -9.39 1.12 0.82
N ASP A 35 -10.60 1.61 1.03
CA ASP A 35 -11.69 0.90 1.69
C ASP A 35 -12.46 0.04 0.67
N PHE A 36 -11.89 -1.13 0.37
CA PHE A 36 -12.48 -2.10 -0.55
C PHE A 36 -13.85 -2.57 -0.08
N ASP A 37 -14.02 -2.85 1.22
CA ASP A 37 -15.30 -3.32 1.78
C ASP A 37 -16.41 -2.27 1.64
N LYS A 38 -16.10 -0.99 1.85
CA LYS A 38 -17.04 0.10 1.59
C LYS A 38 -17.43 0.19 0.12
N GLY A 39 -16.48 -0.05 -0.80
CA GLY A 39 -16.76 -0.15 -2.22
C GLY A 39 -17.70 -1.30 -2.54
N VAL A 40 -17.50 -2.47 -1.93
CA VAL A 40 -18.39 -3.63 -2.05
C VAL A 40 -19.78 -3.31 -1.50
N LYS A 41 -19.88 -2.68 -0.33
CA LYS A 41 -21.17 -2.27 0.26
C LYS A 41 -21.95 -1.33 -0.66
N GLN A 42 -21.28 -0.44 -1.36
CA GLN A 42 -21.93 0.45 -2.35
C GLN A 42 -22.54 -0.32 -3.52
N LEU A 43 -21.89 -1.40 -4.00
CA LEU A 43 -22.41 -2.24 -5.07
C LEU A 43 -23.52 -3.18 -4.62
N THR A 44 -23.48 -3.63 -3.37
CA THR A 44 -24.33 -4.72 -2.87
C THR A 44 -25.52 -4.23 -2.05
N GLY A 45 -25.73 -2.91 -1.96
CA GLY A 45 -26.83 -2.34 -1.15
C GLY A 45 -26.56 -2.43 0.36
N GLY A 46 -25.29 -2.33 0.78
CA GLY A 46 -24.88 -2.26 2.18
C GLY A 46 -24.34 -3.59 2.74
N ILE A 47 -24.24 -4.66 1.93
CA ILE A 47 -23.74 -5.96 2.39
C ILE A 47 -22.20 -5.94 2.32
N SER A 48 -21.52 -6.35 3.40
CA SER A 48 -20.06 -6.45 3.45
C SER A 48 -19.52 -7.50 2.47
N PHE A 49 -18.22 -7.40 2.16
CA PHE A 49 -17.53 -8.41 1.35
C PHE A 49 -17.72 -9.81 1.93
N GLU A 50 -17.47 -9.99 3.21
CA GLU A 50 -17.54 -11.28 3.89
C GLU A 50 -18.98 -11.85 3.85
N ASP A 51 -19.98 -11.06 4.22
CA ASP A 51 -21.37 -11.49 4.24
C ASP A 51 -21.91 -11.79 2.85
N TYR A 52 -21.48 -10.99 1.85
CA TYR A 52 -21.89 -11.24 0.47
C TYR A 52 -21.29 -12.53 -0.07
N VAL A 53 -20.00 -12.76 0.16
CA VAL A 53 -19.34 -14.01 -0.26
C VAL A 53 -19.97 -15.22 0.43
N LYS A 54 -20.27 -15.11 1.72
CA LYS A 54 -20.92 -16.18 2.50
C LYS A 54 -22.33 -16.53 2.00
N THR A 55 -23.10 -15.54 1.57
CA THR A 55 -24.52 -15.71 1.22
C THR A 55 -24.77 -15.91 -0.28
N LYS A 56 -23.97 -15.31 -1.14
CA LYS A 56 -24.15 -15.27 -2.60
C LYS A 56 -23.01 -15.93 -3.38
N GLY A 57 -21.89 -16.19 -2.70
CA GLY A 57 -20.69 -16.79 -3.27
C GLY A 57 -19.72 -15.80 -3.88
N TYR A 58 -18.47 -16.22 -3.91
CA TYR A 58 -17.32 -15.44 -4.39
C TYR A 58 -17.47 -15.03 -5.86
N ASP A 59 -17.86 -15.97 -6.73
CA ASP A 59 -17.99 -15.72 -8.17
C ASP A 59 -19.10 -14.72 -8.50
N SER A 60 -20.19 -14.71 -7.71
CA SER A 60 -21.27 -13.74 -7.86
C SER A 60 -20.78 -12.30 -7.58
N LEU A 61 -19.98 -12.11 -6.52
CA LEU A 61 -19.43 -10.81 -6.20
C LEU A 61 -18.50 -10.31 -7.31
N TRP A 62 -17.59 -11.16 -7.78
CA TRP A 62 -16.67 -10.78 -8.86
C TRP A 62 -17.38 -10.50 -10.18
N SER A 63 -18.51 -11.18 -10.45
CA SER A 63 -19.35 -10.88 -11.62
C SER A 63 -19.88 -9.43 -11.56
N ILE A 64 -20.38 -9.01 -10.39
CA ILE A 64 -20.90 -7.64 -10.20
C ILE A 64 -19.75 -6.61 -10.33
N ILE A 65 -18.61 -6.86 -9.68
CA ILE A 65 -17.43 -5.97 -9.78
C ILE A 65 -17.00 -5.83 -11.23
N ASN A 66 -16.94 -6.93 -11.99
CA ASN A 66 -16.57 -6.92 -13.39
C ASN A 66 -17.52 -6.12 -14.28
N GLN A 67 -18.82 -6.19 -14.03
CA GLN A 67 -19.82 -5.41 -14.76
C GLN A 67 -19.63 -3.90 -14.58
N ASN A 68 -19.04 -3.48 -13.46
CA ASN A 68 -18.75 -2.07 -13.17
C ASN A 68 -17.39 -1.62 -13.73
N GLY A 69 -16.58 -2.52 -14.28
CA GLY A 69 -15.36 -2.23 -15.02
C GLY A 69 -14.23 -1.63 -14.16
N SER A 70 -13.25 -1.04 -14.85
CA SER A 70 -12.12 -0.37 -14.19
C SER A 70 -12.53 0.90 -13.42
N ILE A 71 -13.67 1.50 -13.77
CA ILE A 71 -14.19 2.68 -13.11
C ILE A 71 -14.46 2.42 -11.63
N TRP A 72 -15.05 1.26 -11.29
CA TRP A 72 -15.31 0.91 -9.90
C TRP A 72 -14.02 0.91 -9.07
N TRP A 73 -12.96 0.27 -9.57
CA TRP A 73 -11.66 0.26 -8.91
C TRP A 73 -11.05 1.65 -8.74
N SER A 74 -11.19 2.50 -9.76
CA SER A 74 -10.62 3.86 -9.77
C SER A 74 -11.39 4.87 -8.91
N THR A 75 -12.56 4.49 -8.41
CA THR A 75 -13.44 5.36 -7.60
C THR A 75 -13.64 4.84 -6.18
N LEU A 76 -12.93 3.80 -5.79
CA LEU A 76 -12.98 3.28 -4.42
C LEU A 76 -12.61 4.39 -3.41
N PRO A 77 -13.29 4.45 -2.27
CA PRO A 77 -13.00 5.46 -1.26
C PRO A 77 -11.70 5.17 -0.53
N TRP A 78 -11.08 6.22 0.01
CA TRP A 78 -10.01 6.06 0.98
C TRP A 78 -10.52 5.34 2.22
N ILE A 79 -9.64 4.51 2.83
CA ILE A 79 -9.86 4.04 4.20
C ILE A 79 -9.78 5.21 5.18
N ALA A 80 -10.44 5.13 6.31
CA ALA A 80 -10.68 6.27 7.21
C ALA A 80 -9.40 7.04 7.62
N ASP A 81 -8.30 6.34 7.84
CA ASP A 81 -7.01 6.91 8.23
C ASP A 81 -5.91 6.78 7.16
N GLY A 82 -6.25 6.32 5.95
CA GLY A 82 -5.32 6.14 4.84
C GLY A 82 -4.57 7.40 4.44
N HIS A 83 -5.23 8.56 4.50
CA HIS A 83 -4.57 9.86 4.27
C HIS A 83 -3.46 10.15 5.29
N LYS A 84 -3.63 9.74 6.56
CA LYS A 84 -2.60 9.90 7.61
C LYS A 84 -1.36 9.06 7.28
N LEU A 85 -1.56 7.80 6.91
CA LEU A 85 -0.47 6.92 6.51
C LEU A 85 0.23 7.43 5.25
N TRP A 86 -0.54 7.75 4.20
CA TRP A 86 0.03 8.25 2.95
C TRP A 86 0.87 9.52 3.15
N SER A 87 0.39 10.48 3.95
CA SER A 87 1.11 11.71 4.28
C SER A 87 2.47 11.44 4.93
N PHE A 88 2.60 10.35 5.70
CA PHE A 88 3.84 9.96 6.35
C PHE A 88 4.83 9.28 5.38
N ILE A 89 4.34 8.40 4.48
CA ILE A 89 5.23 7.59 3.62
C ILE A 89 5.54 8.23 2.26
N ARG A 90 4.72 9.16 1.76
CA ARG A 90 4.79 9.69 0.38
C ARG A 90 6.12 10.34 -0.02
N ASN A 91 6.90 10.81 0.96
CA ASN A 91 8.20 11.46 0.72
C ASN A 91 9.40 10.51 0.95
N LYS A 92 9.14 9.21 1.12
CA LYS A 92 10.13 8.14 1.26
C LYS A 92 10.23 7.34 -0.04
N ASP A 93 11.20 6.44 -0.16
CA ASP A 93 11.23 5.48 -1.28
C ASP A 93 10.05 4.50 -1.14
N VAL A 94 8.90 4.88 -1.68
CA VAL A 94 7.66 4.14 -1.60
C VAL A 94 7.19 3.66 -2.97
N THR A 95 6.79 2.39 -3.04
CA THR A 95 6.14 1.76 -4.18
C THR A 95 4.79 1.19 -3.73
N ILE A 96 3.73 1.44 -4.47
CA ILE A 96 2.46 0.74 -4.26
C ILE A 96 2.61 -0.68 -4.81
N LEU A 97 2.33 -1.68 -3.97
CA LEU A 97 2.40 -3.10 -4.32
C LEU A 97 1.07 -3.78 -3.98
N THR A 98 0.20 -3.87 -4.97
CA THR A 98 -1.15 -4.41 -4.80
C THR A 98 -1.38 -5.62 -5.71
N ALA A 99 -2.36 -6.46 -5.38
CA ALA A 99 -2.72 -7.59 -6.20
C ALA A 99 -3.86 -7.25 -7.17
N GLY A 100 -3.78 -7.75 -8.38
CA GLY A 100 -4.91 -7.88 -9.29
C GLY A 100 -5.79 -9.06 -8.88
N SER A 101 -6.78 -9.36 -9.69
CA SER A 101 -7.58 -10.58 -9.53
C SER A 101 -7.15 -11.63 -10.57
N THR A 102 -6.96 -12.85 -10.12
CA THR A 102 -6.67 -14.00 -11.01
C THR A 102 -7.86 -14.42 -11.87
N LYS A 103 -9.08 -14.01 -11.49
CA LYS A 103 -10.31 -14.33 -12.22
C LYS A 103 -10.69 -13.15 -13.11
N ASN A 104 -10.93 -13.35 -14.37
CA ASN A 104 -11.46 -12.47 -15.46
C ASN A 104 -11.44 -10.92 -15.28
N THR A 105 -11.15 -10.44 -14.06
CA THR A 105 -11.09 -9.03 -13.66
C THR A 105 -9.69 -8.45 -13.78
N GLY A 106 -8.66 -9.27 -13.98
CA GLY A 106 -7.27 -8.87 -13.81
C GLY A 106 -6.91 -7.57 -14.54
N LYS A 107 -7.32 -7.45 -15.81
CA LYS A 107 -7.06 -6.25 -16.61
C LYS A 107 -7.82 -5.03 -16.07
N LEU A 108 -9.09 -5.17 -15.72
CA LEU A 108 -9.92 -4.07 -15.21
C LEU A 108 -9.45 -3.60 -13.82
N ALA A 109 -9.06 -4.54 -12.95
CA ALA A 109 -8.48 -4.22 -11.65
C ALA A 109 -7.13 -3.50 -11.80
N ILE A 110 -6.25 -3.98 -12.71
CA ILE A 110 -4.96 -3.35 -12.97
C ILE A 110 -5.14 -1.90 -13.44
N GLU A 111 -5.99 -1.69 -14.44
CA GLU A 111 -6.28 -0.35 -14.97
C GLU A 111 -6.85 0.56 -13.89
N GLY A 112 -7.91 0.11 -13.20
CA GLY A 112 -8.59 0.95 -12.22
C GLY A 112 -7.74 1.26 -10.99
N LYS A 113 -6.94 0.33 -10.49
CA LYS A 113 -6.02 0.58 -9.37
C LYS A 113 -4.90 1.56 -9.75
N LYS A 114 -4.35 1.46 -10.94
CA LYS A 114 -3.38 2.44 -11.45
C LYS A 114 -4.01 3.83 -11.59
N ASP A 115 -5.23 3.91 -12.12
CA ASP A 115 -5.98 5.15 -12.23
C ASP A 115 -6.29 5.75 -10.85
N TRP A 116 -6.63 4.90 -9.88
CA TRP A 116 -6.84 5.35 -8.50
C TRP A 116 -5.57 5.98 -7.92
N CYS A 117 -4.43 5.31 -8.05
CA CYS A 117 -3.13 5.81 -7.59
C CYS A 117 -2.77 7.14 -8.27
N LEU A 118 -2.95 7.23 -9.58
CA LEU A 118 -2.70 8.45 -10.36
C LEU A 118 -3.52 9.64 -9.85
N LYS A 119 -4.80 9.42 -9.54
CA LYS A 119 -5.74 10.47 -9.09
C LYS A 119 -5.54 10.87 -7.64
N ASN A 120 -5.20 9.92 -6.78
CA ASN A 120 -5.24 10.11 -5.33
C ASN A 120 -3.87 10.23 -4.67
N LEU A 121 -2.81 9.66 -5.27
CA LEU A 121 -1.47 9.67 -4.69
C LEU A 121 -0.55 10.64 -5.44
N SER A 122 0.04 10.19 -6.53
CA SER A 122 0.93 10.98 -7.38
C SER A 122 1.20 10.26 -8.71
N ALA A 123 1.42 11.02 -9.78
CA ALA A 123 1.81 10.48 -11.08
C ALA A 123 3.22 9.84 -11.09
N ILE A 124 4.06 10.17 -10.11
CA ILE A 124 5.45 9.68 -10.03
C ILE A 124 5.63 8.49 -9.09
N VAL A 125 4.61 8.14 -8.30
CA VAL A 125 4.68 6.99 -7.40
C VAL A 125 4.68 5.70 -8.24
N PRO A 126 5.67 4.80 -8.07
CA PRO A 126 5.65 3.51 -8.76
C PRO A 126 4.49 2.65 -8.29
N VAL A 127 3.80 1.99 -9.24
CA VAL A 127 2.68 1.09 -8.95
C VAL A 127 2.94 -0.27 -9.59
N ILE A 128 3.10 -1.29 -8.76
CA ILE A 128 3.22 -2.68 -9.16
C ILE A 128 1.90 -3.38 -8.84
N VAL A 129 1.29 -3.97 -9.85
CA VAL A 129 0.09 -4.79 -9.68
C VAL A 129 0.46 -6.24 -10.01
N THR A 130 0.52 -7.09 -9.01
CA THR A 130 0.80 -8.52 -9.17
C THR A 130 -0.45 -9.28 -9.65
N ASN A 131 -0.28 -10.48 -10.20
CA ASN A 131 -1.42 -11.29 -10.64
C ASN A 131 -2.29 -11.75 -9.45
N ASN A 132 -1.65 -12.05 -8.32
CA ASN A 132 -2.30 -12.47 -7.08
C ASN A 132 -1.50 -11.96 -5.88
N SER A 133 -2.06 -12.07 -4.67
CA SER A 133 -1.42 -11.59 -3.44
C SER A 133 -0.12 -12.33 -3.10
N HIS A 134 -0.06 -13.65 -3.37
CA HIS A 134 1.12 -14.47 -3.15
C HIS A 134 2.35 -14.00 -3.95
N ASP A 135 2.15 -13.43 -5.14
CA ASP A 135 3.26 -12.93 -5.97
C ASP A 135 3.98 -11.72 -5.36
N LYS A 136 3.39 -11.02 -4.39
CA LYS A 136 4.01 -9.89 -3.70
C LYS A 136 5.36 -10.26 -3.07
N GLN A 137 5.48 -11.47 -2.50
CA GLN A 137 6.71 -11.95 -1.87
C GLN A 137 7.94 -11.98 -2.79
N GLN A 138 7.74 -11.95 -4.12
CA GLN A 138 8.85 -11.95 -5.09
C GLN A 138 9.64 -10.62 -5.06
N HIS A 139 9.08 -9.57 -4.46
CA HIS A 139 9.73 -8.27 -4.29
C HIS A 139 10.43 -8.12 -2.93
N ALA A 140 10.36 -9.14 -2.05
CA ALA A 140 10.97 -9.07 -0.73
C ALA A 140 12.50 -9.12 -0.80
N GLN A 141 13.16 -8.24 -0.02
CA GLN A 141 14.60 -8.20 0.22
C GLN A 141 14.85 -7.75 1.67
N PRO A 142 16.05 -7.91 2.24
CA PRO A 142 16.30 -7.61 3.65
C PRO A 142 15.94 -6.17 4.09
N ASN A 143 16.09 -5.20 3.19
CA ASN A 143 15.78 -3.78 3.45
C ASN A 143 14.42 -3.35 2.84
N HIS A 144 13.60 -4.29 2.37
CA HIS A 144 12.26 -4.01 1.86
C HIS A 144 11.21 -4.19 2.94
N ILE A 145 10.39 -3.16 3.17
CA ILE A 145 9.30 -3.14 4.15
C ILE A 145 7.98 -3.30 3.40
N LEU A 146 7.18 -4.32 3.73
CA LEU A 146 5.80 -4.45 3.23
C LEU A 146 4.82 -3.97 4.30
N ILE A 147 3.91 -3.09 3.94
CA ILE A 147 2.73 -2.69 4.71
C ILE A 147 1.52 -3.34 4.03
N ASP A 148 0.84 -4.25 4.71
CA ASP A 148 -0.26 -5.04 4.15
C ASP A 148 -1.21 -5.45 5.29
N ASP A 149 -2.52 -5.53 5.03
CA ASP A 149 -3.54 -5.90 6.02
C ASP A 149 -3.74 -7.42 6.15
N LEU A 150 -3.18 -8.20 5.21
CA LEU A 150 -3.33 -9.66 5.21
C LEU A 150 -2.14 -10.33 5.90
N PRO A 151 -2.38 -11.09 7.01
CA PRO A 151 -1.33 -11.82 7.71
C PRO A 151 -0.56 -12.81 6.82
N SER A 152 -1.22 -13.42 5.83
CA SER A 152 -0.57 -14.33 4.87
C SER A 152 0.52 -13.62 4.06
N ASN A 153 0.24 -12.44 3.52
CA ASN A 153 1.19 -11.65 2.73
C ASN A 153 2.41 -11.25 3.58
N ILE A 154 2.16 -10.82 4.82
CA ILE A 154 3.21 -10.45 5.77
C ILE A 154 4.11 -11.64 6.11
N ASN A 155 3.52 -12.81 6.36
CA ASN A 155 4.27 -14.02 6.67
C ASN A 155 5.12 -14.50 5.49
N GLU A 156 4.57 -14.49 4.28
CA GLU A 156 5.27 -14.84 3.04
C GLU A 156 6.43 -13.87 2.75
N TRP A 157 6.20 -12.57 2.95
CA TRP A 157 7.22 -11.54 2.78
C TRP A 157 8.39 -11.74 3.76
N LYS A 158 8.09 -11.97 5.04
CA LYS A 158 9.10 -12.26 6.08
C LYS A 158 9.87 -13.55 5.79
N ALA A 159 9.19 -14.58 5.29
CA ALA A 159 9.84 -15.84 4.91
C ALA A 159 10.85 -15.68 3.76
N LYS A 160 10.71 -14.62 2.94
CA LYS A 160 11.66 -14.22 1.89
C LYS A 160 12.75 -13.26 2.38
N GLY A 161 12.80 -12.97 3.69
CA GLY A 161 13.81 -12.11 4.29
C GLY A 161 13.47 -10.63 4.34
N GLY A 162 12.29 -10.22 3.90
CA GLY A 162 11.82 -8.84 4.01
C GLY A 162 11.26 -8.51 5.38
N ILE A 163 11.02 -7.23 5.64
CA ILE A 163 10.41 -6.69 6.85
C ILE A 163 8.90 -6.52 6.58
N GLY A 164 8.04 -7.14 7.37
CA GLY A 164 6.60 -7.03 7.20
C GLY A 164 5.93 -6.32 8.36
N ILE A 165 5.08 -5.35 8.08
CA ILE A 165 4.22 -4.63 9.03
C ILE A 165 2.76 -5.01 8.73
N LEU A 166 2.10 -5.71 9.66
CA LEU A 166 0.67 -5.99 9.54
C LEU A 166 -0.12 -4.72 9.85
N HIS A 167 -0.73 -4.16 8.82
CA HIS A 167 -1.53 -2.94 8.95
C HIS A 167 -2.84 -3.21 9.69
N THR A 168 -3.13 -2.42 10.71
CA THR A 168 -4.42 -2.38 11.39
C THR A 168 -4.97 -0.96 11.50
N THR A 169 -4.08 0.01 11.72
CA THR A 169 -4.36 1.44 11.71
C THR A 169 -3.14 2.21 11.21
N ALA A 170 -3.35 3.41 10.66
CA ALA A 170 -2.25 4.28 10.25
C ALA A 170 -1.31 4.60 11.42
N GLU A 171 -1.85 4.79 12.62
CA GLU A 171 -1.04 5.12 13.80
C GLU A 171 -0.08 4.01 14.20
N GLN A 172 -0.58 2.78 14.28
CA GLN A 172 0.24 1.61 14.59
C GLN A 172 1.33 1.42 13.52
N THR A 173 0.98 1.48 12.25
CA THR A 173 1.92 1.32 11.13
C THR A 173 3.00 2.42 11.14
N ILE A 174 2.64 3.68 11.39
CA ILE A 174 3.60 4.79 11.46
C ILE A 174 4.56 4.58 12.63
N ASN A 175 4.06 4.15 13.81
CA ASN A 175 4.91 3.89 14.97
C ASN A 175 5.92 2.76 14.69
N GLU A 176 5.51 1.67 14.05
CA GLU A 176 6.43 0.58 13.67
C GLU A 176 7.45 1.04 12.61
N LEU A 177 7.01 1.78 11.58
CA LEU A 177 7.92 2.36 10.59
C LEU A 177 8.97 3.27 11.23
N GLN A 178 8.57 4.12 12.17
CA GLN A 178 9.51 4.99 12.87
C GLN A 178 10.55 4.23 13.68
N GLN A 179 10.19 3.08 14.27
CA GLN A 179 11.15 2.23 14.98
C GLN A 179 12.16 1.58 14.03
N ILE A 180 11.70 1.09 12.87
CA ILE A 180 12.56 0.46 11.85
C ILE A 180 13.51 1.50 11.23
N LEU A 181 13.00 2.67 10.86
CA LEU A 181 13.75 3.71 10.15
C LEU A 181 14.73 4.48 11.04
N ARG A 182 14.74 4.27 12.36
CA ARG A 182 15.71 4.88 13.31
C ARG A 182 16.92 3.97 13.59
N GLN A 183 16.90 2.73 13.12
CA GLN A 183 17.99 1.77 13.29
C GLN A 183 19.07 1.98 12.24
#